data_00f938917b05bb0428ff24ca64acb275
#
_entry.id   00f938917b05bb0428ff24ca64acb275
#
_cell.length_a   1.000
_cell.length_b   1.000
_cell.length_c   1.000
_cell.angle_alpha   90.00
_cell.angle_beta   90.00
_cell.angle_gamma   90.00
#
_symmetry.space_group_name_H-M   'P 1'
#
loop_
_entity.id
_entity.type
_entity.pdbx_description
1 polymer ?
#
loop_
_entity_poly.entity_id
_entity_poly.type
_entity_poly.pdbx_seq_one_letter_code
_entity_poly.pdbx_strand_id
1 'polypeptide(L)'
;MIDEIRTKIAVDEFEFSKHAVDQTIIRRVSVTEIREAIVKGEIIEEYPDDKYGPSCLISGKTAGGRAIHVQCSYPSRQLMKVITVYEPDPERWIDFTVRRAS
;
A
#
# COMPACT_ATOMS: atom_id res chain seq x y z
N MET A 1 -6.29 9.46 8.75
CA MET A 1 -5.73 9.31 7.39
C MET A 1 -6.14 8.01 6.71
N ILE A 2 -6.12 6.89 7.41
CA ILE A 2 -6.49 5.61 6.78
C ILE A 2 -7.93 5.60 6.27
N ASP A 3 -8.86 6.23 6.97
CA ASP A 3 -10.25 6.28 6.54
C ASP A 3 -10.43 7.05 5.22
N GLU A 4 -9.67 8.12 5.05
CA GLU A 4 -9.66 8.89 3.80
C GLU A 4 -9.10 8.08 2.64
N ILE A 5 -8.05 7.29 2.90
CA ILE A 5 -7.46 6.39 1.92
C ILE A 5 -8.47 5.32 1.52
N ARG A 6 -9.18 4.73 2.48
CA ARG A 6 -10.23 3.75 2.22
C ARG A 6 -11.36 4.33 1.38
N THR A 7 -11.75 5.56 1.66
CA THR A 7 -12.77 6.27 0.88
C THR A 7 -12.32 6.45 -0.56
N LYS A 8 -11.08 6.88 -0.78
CA LYS A 8 -10.52 7.04 -2.13
C LYS A 8 -10.53 5.73 -2.90
N ILE A 9 -10.15 4.64 -2.25
CA ILE A 9 -10.15 3.31 -2.86
C ILE A 9 -11.58 2.89 -3.20
N ALA A 10 -12.54 3.13 -2.32
CA ALA A 10 -13.94 2.74 -2.52
C ALA A 10 -14.60 3.43 -3.71
N VAL A 11 -14.22 4.67 -4.00
CA VAL A 11 -14.81 5.47 -5.10
C VAL A 11 -13.91 5.53 -6.33
N ASP A 12 -12.88 4.68 -6.40
CA ASP A 12 -11.94 4.60 -7.53
C ASP A 12 -11.15 5.89 -7.80
N GLU A 13 -10.94 6.71 -6.80
CA GLU A 13 -10.15 7.94 -6.91
C GLU A 13 -8.67 7.65 -6.65
N PHE A 14 -8.11 6.74 -7.41
CA PHE A 14 -6.70 6.39 -7.31
C PHE A 14 -6.12 6.03 -8.68
N GLU A 15 -4.80 6.12 -8.78
CA GLU A 15 -4.06 5.74 -9.97
C GLU A 15 -2.78 5.01 -9.56
N PHE A 16 -2.18 4.28 -10.49
CA PHE A 16 -0.92 3.58 -10.25
C PHE A 16 0.25 4.33 -10.89
N SER A 17 1.39 4.39 -10.18
CA SER A 17 2.65 4.76 -10.82
C SER A 17 3.04 3.66 -11.81
N LYS A 18 3.94 3.98 -12.75
CA LYS A 18 4.47 2.97 -13.67
C LYS A 18 5.13 1.82 -12.90
N HIS A 19 5.90 2.16 -11.87
CA HIS A 19 6.55 1.16 -11.01
C HIS A 19 5.52 0.23 -10.35
N ALA A 20 4.42 0.80 -9.84
CA ALA A 20 3.37 -0.01 -9.22
C ALA A 20 2.72 -0.96 -10.22
N VAL A 21 2.45 -0.49 -11.45
CA VAL A 21 1.92 -1.36 -12.51
C VAL A 21 2.86 -2.52 -12.76
N ASP A 22 4.15 -2.25 -12.92
CA ASP A 22 5.16 -3.29 -13.14
C ASP A 22 5.17 -4.29 -11.98
N GLN A 23 5.09 -3.82 -10.74
CA GLN A 23 5.07 -4.69 -9.57
C GLN A 23 3.83 -5.55 -9.50
N THR A 24 2.66 -5.05 -9.90
CA THR A 24 1.43 -5.88 -9.93
C THR A 24 1.61 -7.07 -10.86
N ILE A 25 2.29 -6.87 -11.98
CA ILE A 25 2.55 -7.94 -12.96
C ILE A 25 3.59 -8.91 -12.43
N ILE A 26 4.75 -8.39 -12.00
CA ILE A 26 5.88 -9.21 -11.54
C ILE A 26 5.49 -10.04 -10.30
N ARG A 27 4.78 -9.43 -9.36
CA ARG A 27 4.39 -10.02 -8.09
C ARG A 27 3.05 -10.75 -8.15
N ARG A 28 2.34 -10.64 -9.27
CA ARG A 28 1.00 -11.22 -9.45
C ARG A 28 0.04 -10.77 -8.35
N VAL A 29 -0.01 -9.46 -8.13
CA VAL A 29 -0.94 -8.85 -7.18
C VAL A 29 -2.03 -8.13 -7.98
N SER A 30 -3.28 -8.52 -7.78
CA SER A 30 -4.40 -7.92 -8.50
C SER A 30 -4.86 -6.62 -7.83
N VAL A 31 -5.60 -5.80 -8.59
CA VAL A 31 -6.23 -4.59 -8.04
C VAL A 31 -7.19 -4.95 -6.91
N THR A 32 -7.93 -6.04 -7.05
CA THR A 32 -8.83 -6.55 -6.00
C THR A 32 -8.06 -6.84 -4.71
N GLU A 33 -6.90 -7.49 -4.83
CA GLU A 33 -6.07 -7.80 -3.67
C GLU A 33 -5.53 -6.53 -2.99
N ILE A 34 -5.16 -5.52 -3.78
CA ILE A 34 -4.73 -4.23 -3.25
C ILE A 34 -5.86 -3.55 -2.48
N ARG A 35 -7.08 -3.55 -3.03
CA ARG A 35 -8.27 -3.00 -2.35
C ARG A 35 -8.51 -3.72 -1.03
N GLU A 36 -8.49 -5.04 -1.04
CA GLU A 36 -8.71 -5.85 0.16
C GLU A 36 -7.67 -5.53 1.24
N ALA A 37 -6.40 -5.45 0.85
CA ALA A 37 -5.31 -5.15 1.77
C ALA A 37 -5.47 -3.76 2.40
N ILE A 38 -5.85 -2.76 1.61
CA ILE A 38 -6.05 -1.40 2.12
C ILE A 38 -7.26 -1.31 3.05
N VAL A 39 -8.36 -1.95 2.69
CA VAL A 39 -9.60 -1.92 3.49
C VAL A 39 -9.37 -2.53 4.88
N LYS A 40 -8.62 -3.62 4.96
CA LYS A 40 -8.38 -4.35 6.22
C LYS A 40 -7.07 -3.95 6.88
N GLY A 41 -6.23 -3.18 6.18
CA GLY A 41 -4.89 -2.88 6.63
C GLY A 41 -4.77 -1.70 7.57
N GLU A 42 -3.53 -1.43 7.94
CA GLU A 42 -3.18 -0.29 8.79
C GLU A 42 -1.95 0.41 8.24
N ILE A 43 -1.81 1.68 8.53
CA ILE A 43 -0.60 2.44 8.18
C ILE A 43 0.47 2.04 9.19
N ILE A 44 1.61 1.55 8.68
CA ILE A 44 2.72 1.10 9.51
C ILE A 44 3.93 2.03 9.44
N GLU A 45 4.07 2.80 8.37
CA GLU A 45 5.13 3.80 8.22
C GLU A 45 4.58 5.02 7.49
N GLU A 46 5.11 6.20 7.82
CA GLU A 46 4.76 7.44 7.13
C GLU A 46 6.03 8.11 6.64
N TYR A 47 5.96 8.68 5.44
CA TYR A 47 7.06 9.36 4.79
C TYR A 47 6.61 10.78 4.41
N PRO A 48 6.45 11.68 5.41
CA PRO A 48 5.89 13.02 5.17
C PRO A 48 6.82 13.90 4.33
N ASP A 49 8.11 13.59 4.31
CA ASP A 49 9.12 14.39 3.60
C ASP A 49 9.65 13.69 2.34
N ASP A 50 8.90 12.72 1.81
CA ASP A 50 9.28 12.04 0.58
C ASP A 50 9.39 13.09 -0.54
N LYS A 51 10.49 13.04 -1.30
CA LYS A 51 10.77 14.05 -2.33
C LYS A 51 9.70 14.11 -3.44
N TYR A 52 8.93 13.06 -3.63
CA TYR A 52 7.84 13.04 -4.61
C TYR A 52 6.47 13.35 -3.98
N GLY A 53 6.47 13.87 -2.76
CA GLY A 53 5.29 14.18 -1.99
C GLY A 53 5.06 13.20 -0.86
N PRO A 54 4.31 13.60 0.19
CA PRO A 54 4.06 12.75 1.34
C PRO A 54 3.42 11.42 0.94
N SER A 55 3.88 10.34 1.56
CA SER A 55 3.36 9.00 1.32
C SER A 55 3.36 8.17 2.61
N CYS A 56 2.70 7.02 2.56
CA CYS A 56 2.66 6.10 3.68
C CYS A 56 2.71 4.66 3.20
N LEU A 57 3.04 3.75 4.11
CA LEU A 57 3.07 2.32 3.84
C LEU A 57 1.94 1.65 4.61
N ILE A 58 1.11 0.90 3.91
CA ILE A 58 -0.01 0.16 4.48
C ILE A 58 0.32 -1.31 4.46
N SER A 59 0.11 -1.99 5.60
CA SER A 59 0.20 -3.44 5.71
C SER A 59 -1.20 -4.01 5.86
N GLY A 60 -1.56 -4.93 4.99
CA GLY A 60 -2.87 -5.59 5.05
C GLY A 60 -2.82 -6.98 4.48
N LYS A 61 -3.93 -7.69 4.63
CA LYS A 61 -4.08 -9.03 4.08
C LYS A 61 -5.24 -9.07 3.10
N THR A 62 -5.08 -9.85 2.04
CA THR A 62 -6.17 -10.11 1.10
C THR A 62 -7.22 -11.02 1.75
N ALA A 63 -8.36 -11.17 1.08
CA ALA A 63 -9.40 -12.10 1.54
C ALA A 63 -8.87 -13.53 1.65
N GLY A 64 -7.88 -13.89 0.82
CA GLY A 64 -7.23 -15.20 0.87
C GLY A 64 -6.12 -15.31 1.91
N GLY A 65 -5.88 -14.27 2.71
CA GLY A 65 -4.86 -14.30 3.77
C GLY A 65 -3.44 -13.95 3.32
N ARG A 66 -3.26 -13.47 2.09
CA ARG A 66 -1.96 -13.08 1.57
C ARG A 66 -1.56 -11.73 2.15
N ALA A 67 -0.38 -11.64 2.78
CA ALA A 67 0.13 -10.39 3.31
C ALA A 67 0.67 -9.52 2.17
N ILE A 68 0.28 -8.25 2.15
CA ILE A 68 0.69 -7.29 1.11
C ILE A 68 1.00 -5.95 1.75
N HIS A 69 2.09 -5.33 1.30
CA HIS A 69 2.40 -3.94 1.61
C HIS A 69 2.07 -3.07 0.40
N VAL A 70 1.42 -1.95 0.64
CA VAL A 70 1.08 -0.96 -0.39
C VAL A 70 1.59 0.40 0.06
N GLN A 71 2.48 1.00 -0.73
CA GLN A 71 2.87 2.39 -0.50
C GLN A 71 2.01 3.27 -1.38
N CYS A 72 1.38 4.27 -0.78
CA CYS A 72 0.54 5.22 -1.51
C CYS A 72 0.77 6.64 -1.03
N SER A 73 0.44 7.61 -1.90
CA SER A 73 0.49 9.02 -1.53
C SER A 73 -0.58 9.33 -0.48
N TYR A 74 -0.41 10.43 0.26
CA TYR A 74 -1.46 10.88 1.17
C TYR A 74 -2.73 11.22 0.38
N PRO A 75 -3.91 11.08 0.99
CA PRO A 75 -5.19 11.26 0.29
C PRO A 75 -5.57 12.72 0.02
N SER A 76 -4.64 13.66 0.21
CA SER A 76 -4.85 15.08 -0.05
C SER A 76 -4.99 15.42 -1.53
N ARG A 77 -4.55 14.53 -2.42
CA ARG A 77 -4.70 14.69 -3.86
C ARG A 77 -6.08 14.20 -4.31
N GLN A 78 -6.57 14.73 -5.43
CA GLN A 78 -7.81 14.23 -6.02
C GLN A 78 -7.66 12.74 -6.36
N LEU A 79 -6.58 12.36 -7.03
CA LEU A 79 -6.25 10.95 -7.26
C LEU A 79 -5.09 10.55 -6.35
N MET A 80 -5.34 9.60 -5.48
CA MET A 80 -4.31 9.01 -4.65
C MET A 80 -3.44 8.10 -5.51
N LYS A 81 -2.13 8.20 -5.38
CA LYS A 81 -1.21 7.37 -6.18
C LYS A 81 -0.77 6.15 -5.40
N VAL A 82 -0.96 4.98 -5.99
CA VAL A 82 -0.33 3.75 -5.52
C VAL A 82 1.08 3.74 -6.10
N ILE A 83 2.09 3.82 -5.23
CA ILE A 83 3.50 4.01 -5.62
C ILE A 83 4.20 2.68 -5.84
N THR A 84 3.99 1.73 -4.93
CA THR A 84 4.53 0.38 -5.07
C THR A 84 3.70 -0.60 -4.26
N VAL A 85 3.81 -1.87 -4.62
CA VAL A 85 3.15 -2.98 -3.94
C VAL A 85 4.09 -4.20 -3.95
N TYR A 86 4.13 -4.92 -2.83
CA TYR A 86 4.95 -6.13 -2.73
C TYR A 86 4.45 -7.01 -1.59
N GLU A 87 4.89 -8.26 -1.61
CA GLU A 87 4.70 -9.14 -0.46
C GLU A 87 5.85 -8.90 0.52
N PRO A 88 5.55 -8.57 1.80
CA PRO A 88 6.62 -8.34 2.78
C PRO A 88 7.38 -9.62 3.10
N ASP A 89 8.70 -9.53 3.11
CA ASP A 89 9.58 -10.64 3.46
C ASP A 89 9.56 -10.83 4.99
N PRO A 90 9.16 -12.00 5.51
CA PRO A 90 9.13 -12.23 6.96
C PRO A 90 10.50 -12.17 7.60
N GLU A 91 11.60 -12.28 6.82
CA GLU A 91 12.94 -12.09 7.35
C GLU A 91 13.28 -10.61 7.58
N ARG A 92 12.52 -9.70 6.98
CA ARG A 92 12.72 -8.26 7.11
C ARG A 92 11.67 -7.58 7.97
N TRP A 93 10.56 -8.24 8.24
CA TRP A 93 9.43 -7.68 8.95
C TRP A 93 8.95 -8.61 10.06
N ILE A 94 8.63 -8.03 11.23
CA ILE A 94 8.01 -8.75 12.34
C ILE A 94 6.50 -8.60 12.18
N ASP A 95 5.79 -9.72 12.07
CA ASP A 95 4.34 -9.75 11.85
C ASP A 95 3.88 -8.86 10.69
N PHE A 96 4.78 -8.66 9.70
CA PHE A 96 4.54 -7.82 8.52
C PHE A 96 4.27 -6.34 8.83
N THR A 97 4.53 -5.88 10.05
CA THR A 97 4.21 -4.51 10.46
C THR A 97 5.40 -3.71 10.99
N VAL A 98 6.41 -4.37 11.51
CA VAL A 98 7.59 -3.70 12.09
C VAL A 98 8.85 -4.20 11.41
N ARG A 99 9.73 -3.28 10.99
CA ARG A 99 11.01 -3.66 10.38
C ARG A 99 11.88 -4.36 11.41
N ARG A 100 12.51 -5.47 11.01
CA ARG A 100 13.50 -6.11 11.84
C ARG A 100 14.75 -5.26 11.87
N ALA A 101 15.43 -5.24 13.03
CA ALA A 101 16.76 -4.63 13.14
C ALA A 101 17.74 -5.44 12.29
N SER A 102 18.56 -4.72 11.54
CA SER A 102 19.58 -5.34 10.70
C SER A 102 20.82 -5.68 11.52
#